data_1b2ab52be6b1d700fbdf06320102f798
#
_entry.id   1b2ab52be6b1d700fbdf06320102f798
#
_cell.length_a   1.000
_cell.length_b   1.000
_cell.length_c   1.000
_cell.angle_alpha   90.00
_cell.angle_beta   90.00
_cell.angle_gamma   90.00
#
_symmetry.space_group_name_H-M   'P 1'
#
loop_
_entity.id
_entity.type
_entity.pdbx_description
1 polymer ?
#
loop_
_entity_poly.entity_id
_entity_poly.type
_entity_poly.pdbx_seq_one_letter_code
_entity_poly.pdbx_strand_id
1 'polypeptide(L)'
;MTSTTLPLSSPPLTQDAGRLTAISGEGGAPVYVERTGVADASAASDSFTRASGTGLSQASASFRAESFPSAARAALGLLVLLLLWQIGAWLLQQTMPIASLLAPWPTFKSLGWLLGSGQLWAHVLASLQRVLVGRVLALVIGVPLGLLIGRSRAVEQATGGAFQLLRMISPLSWMPIVVMLFGVGDAPIYFLLTFAAVWPIMLNTSAGVRTIDPNWLQLGASLSATRVEMLARVIIPAVLGHVLTGLRLAIGIVWIVLVPCEMLGVSKGLGYFILDTRDRLAYSELMAAVLFIGLLGWLLDSLARRLHKRWAHGKA
;
A
#
# COMPACT_ATOMS: atom_id res chain seq x y z
N MET A 1 -51.53 -38.37 42.47
CA MET A 1 -52.76 -38.76 41.79
C MET A 1 -52.77 -38.03 40.48
N THR A 2 -52.65 -38.55 39.30
CA THR A 2 -52.87 -39.83 38.67
C THR A 2 -51.92 -39.88 37.44
N SER A 3 -51.22 -40.99 37.34
CA SER A 3 -50.38 -41.38 36.19
C SER A 3 -51.23 -41.77 34.99
N THR A 4 -50.90 -41.37 33.80
CA THR A 4 -51.40 -41.95 32.56
C THR A 4 -50.23 -42.28 31.63
N THR A 5 -49.95 -43.57 31.54
CA THR A 5 -49.04 -44.24 30.65
C THR A 5 -49.70 -44.46 29.28
N LEU A 6 -49.03 -44.11 28.18
CA LEU A 6 -49.36 -44.55 26.83
C LEU A 6 -48.24 -45.45 26.26
N PRO A 7 -48.59 -46.50 25.50
CA PRO A 7 -47.67 -47.56 25.10
C PRO A 7 -46.90 -47.23 23.87
N LEU A 8 -45.61 -47.60 23.87
CA LEU A 8 -44.68 -47.63 22.74
C LEU A 8 -45.03 -48.76 21.77
N SER A 9 -45.36 -48.45 20.55
CA SER A 9 -45.35 -49.37 19.41
C SER A 9 -43.98 -49.29 18.69
N SER A 10 -43.25 -50.40 18.74
CA SER A 10 -41.98 -50.56 18.00
C SER A 10 -42.25 -50.94 16.53
N PRO A 11 -41.54 -50.33 15.54
CA PRO A 11 -41.48 -50.85 14.18
C PRO A 11 -40.41 -51.95 14.05
N PRO A 12 -40.51 -52.82 13.05
CA PRO A 12 -39.68 -54.02 12.89
C PRO A 12 -38.27 -53.72 12.40
N LEU A 13 -37.31 -54.46 12.98
CA LEU A 13 -35.91 -54.48 12.59
C LEU A 13 -35.76 -55.15 11.22
N THR A 14 -35.35 -54.38 10.19
CA THR A 14 -34.76 -54.94 8.99
C THR A 14 -33.24 -55.11 9.23
N GLN A 15 -32.82 -56.36 9.14
CA GLN A 15 -31.41 -56.77 9.14
C GLN A 15 -30.71 -56.17 7.89
N ASP A 16 -29.76 -55.31 8.14
CA ASP A 16 -28.69 -55.03 7.18
C ASP A 16 -27.35 -55.09 7.90
N ALA A 17 -26.60 -56.15 7.60
CA ALA A 17 -25.36 -56.50 8.27
C ALA A 17 -24.20 -55.65 7.73
N GLY A 18 -24.02 -54.45 8.29
CA GLY A 18 -22.81 -53.65 8.11
C GLY A 18 -21.62 -54.30 8.85
N ARG A 19 -20.55 -54.60 8.15
CA ARG A 19 -19.32 -55.18 8.71
C ARG A 19 -18.71 -54.22 9.75
N LEU A 20 -18.76 -54.62 11.00
CA LEU A 20 -18.05 -54.02 12.11
C LEU A 20 -16.58 -54.50 12.11
N THR A 21 -15.61 -53.62 12.03
CA THR A 21 -14.21 -53.96 12.25
C THR A 21 -13.79 -53.51 13.66
N ALA A 22 -13.30 -54.46 14.45
CA ALA A 22 -12.74 -54.19 15.78
C ALA A 22 -11.30 -53.69 15.62
N ILE A 23 -10.96 -52.57 16.23
CA ILE A 23 -9.58 -52.07 16.36
C ILE A 23 -9.15 -52.34 17.80
N SER A 24 -8.10 -53.16 17.96
CA SER A 24 -7.52 -53.46 19.25
C SER A 24 -6.60 -52.31 19.65
N GLY A 25 -6.93 -51.58 20.70
CA GLY A 25 -6.08 -50.59 21.37
C GLY A 25 -5.57 -51.21 22.69
N GLU A 26 -4.30 -50.98 22.99
CA GLU A 26 -3.70 -51.43 24.25
C GLU A 26 -4.44 -50.82 25.45
N GLY A 27 -5.08 -51.71 26.25
CA GLY A 27 -5.52 -51.38 27.61
C GLY A 27 -6.97 -50.95 27.81
N GLY A 28 -7.96 -51.43 27.06
CA GLY A 28 -9.38 -51.13 27.34
C GLY A 28 -10.36 -51.89 26.46
N ALA A 29 -11.63 -51.93 26.85
CA ALA A 29 -12.70 -52.62 26.14
C ALA A 29 -12.80 -52.19 24.67
N PRO A 30 -13.18 -53.09 23.73
CA PRO A 30 -13.23 -52.82 22.30
C PRO A 30 -14.27 -51.71 21.98
N VAL A 31 -13.83 -50.67 21.26
CA VAL A 31 -14.71 -49.62 20.75
C VAL A 31 -15.11 -50.00 19.31
N TYR A 32 -16.39 -50.19 19.10
CA TYR A 32 -16.96 -50.43 17.76
C TYR A 32 -17.24 -49.13 17.07
N VAL A 33 -16.60 -48.90 15.93
CA VAL A 33 -16.86 -47.73 15.06
C VAL A 33 -17.61 -48.20 13.83
N GLU A 34 -18.82 -47.71 13.65
CA GLU A 34 -19.64 -47.93 12.47
C GLU A 34 -19.07 -47.13 11.29
N ARG A 35 -18.59 -47.83 10.27
CA ARG A 35 -18.07 -47.20 9.02
C ARG A 35 -19.26 -46.89 8.12
N THR A 36 -19.88 -45.75 8.29
CA THR A 36 -20.80 -45.23 7.28
C THR A 36 -20.03 -44.90 6.00
N GLY A 37 -20.52 -45.50 4.92
CA GLY A 37 -19.80 -45.62 3.65
C GLY A 37 -19.40 -44.30 2.99
N VAL A 38 -18.10 -44.17 2.72
CA VAL A 38 -17.48 -43.11 1.92
C VAL A 38 -17.84 -43.23 0.41
N ALA A 39 -18.58 -44.28 0.02
CA ALA A 39 -18.95 -44.52 -1.39
C ALA A 39 -20.11 -43.65 -1.91
N ASP A 40 -20.99 -43.15 -1.05
CA ASP A 40 -22.15 -42.37 -1.49
C ASP A 40 -21.90 -40.87 -1.57
N ALA A 41 -20.80 -40.37 -0.99
CA ALA A 41 -20.42 -38.95 -1.07
C ALA A 41 -19.86 -38.57 -2.44
N SER A 42 -19.23 -39.48 -3.16
CA SER A 42 -18.70 -39.20 -4.51
C SER A 42 -19.78 -39.17 -5.59
N ALA A 43 -20.80 -40.02 -5.48
CA ALA A 43 -21.95 -40.04 -6.41
C ALA A 43 -22.87 -38.83 -6.21
N ALA A 44 -23.02 -38.33 -4.98
CA ALA A 44 -23.79 -37.13 -4.67
C ALA A 44 -23.06 -35.86 -5.12
N SER A 45 -21.72 -35.80 -5.05
CA SER A 45 -20.93 -34.64 -5.56
C SER A 45 -20.96 -34.55 -7.09
N ASP A 46 -20.95 -35.69 -7.79
CA ASP A 46 -20.98 -35.72 -9.27
C ASP A 46 -22.38 -35.38 -9.83
N SER A 47 -23.44 -35.69 -9.13
CA SER A 47 -24.81 -35.28 -9.51
C SER A 47 -25.07 -33.79 -9.26
N PHE A 48 -24.50 -33.23 -8.19
CA PHE A 48 -24.62 -31.79 -7.89
C PHE A 48 -23.80 -30.92 -8.82
N THR A 49 -22.61 -31.38 -9.25
CA THR A 49 -21.79 -30.68 -10.25
C THR A 49 -22.35 -30.76 -11.65
N ARG A 50 -23.07 -31.83 -12.02
CA ARG A 50 -23.77 -31.91 -13.31
C ARG A 50 -25.06 -31.09 -13.38
N ALA A 51 -25.81 -30.96 -12.29
CA ALA A 51 -27.00 -30.15 -12.25
C ALA A 51 -26.77 -28.65 -12.20
N SER A 52 -25.64 -28.21 -11.61
CA SER A 52 -25.26 -26.80 -11.57
C SER A 52 -24.51 -26.31 -12.84
N GLY A 53 -23.99 -27.23 -13.66
CA GLY A 53 -23.23 -26.90 -14.88
C GLY A 53 -24.05 -26.55 -16.10
N THR A 54 -25.35 -26.89 -16.15
CA THR A 54 -26.19 -26.69 -17.34
C THR A 54 -27.17 -25.50 -17.27
N GLY A 55 -27.33 -24.91 -16.08
CA GLY A 55 -28.30 -23.79 -15.89
C GLY A 55 -27.68 -22.38 -15.83
N LEU A 56 -26.39 -22.24 -15.57
CA LEU A 56 -25.73 -20.93 -15.42
C LEU A 56 -24.75 -20.58 -16.55
N SER A 57 -24.51 -21.51 -17.48
CA SER A 57 -23.59 -21.30 -18.61
C SER A 57 -24.21 -20.53 -19.78
N GLN A 58 -25.51 -20.23 -19.78
CA GLN A 58 -26.15 -19.50 -20.88
C GLN A 58 -26.69 -18.11 -20.54
N ALA A 59 -26.51 -17.65 -19.30
CA ALA A 59 -26.88 -16.28 -18.90
C ALA A 59 -25.68 -15.33 -18.72
N SER A 60 -24.46 -15.79 -18.92
CA SER A 60 -23.34 -14.89 -19.24
C SER A 60 -23.41 -14.54 -20.72
N ALA A 61 -24.48 -13.83 -21.12
CA ALA A 61 -24.46 -13.04 -22.32
C ALA A 61 -23.19 -12.21 -22.23
N SER A 62 -22.18 -12.66 -22.96
CA SER A 62 -20.94 -11.99 -23.18
C SER A 62 -21.22 -10.53 -23.56
N PHE A 63 -21.22 -9.66 -22.56
CA PHE A 63 -20.81 -8.29 -22.77
C PHE A 63 -19.34 -8.42 -23.19
N ARG A 64 -19.10 -8.82 -24.45
CA ARG A 64 -17.84 -8.59 -25.14
C ARG A 64 -17.72 -7.08 -25.20
N ALA A 65 -17.24 -6.49 -24.10
CA ALA A 65 -16.54 -5.24 -24.18
C ALA A 65 -15.42 -5.52 -25.18
N GLU A 66 -15.61 -5.04 -26.41
CA GLU A 66 -14.56 -5.01 -27.41
C GLU A 66 -13.28 -4.60 -26.70
N SER A 67 -12.25 -5.41 -26.81
CA SER A 67 -10.99 -5.22 -26.11
C SER A 67 -10.28 -4.02 -26.73
N PHE A 68 -10.75 -2.81 -26.40
CA PHE A 68 -10.00 -1.60 -26.69
C PHE A 68 -8.59 -1.79 -26.15
N PRO A 69 -7.54 -1.51 -26.93
CA PRO A 69 -6.18 -1.61 -26.48
C PRO A 69 -6.02 -0.83 -25.17
N SER A 70 -5.22 -1.34 -24.24
CA SER A 70 -5.05 -0.75 -22.92
C SER A 70 -4.72 0.75 -22.96
N ALA A 71 -4.03 1.19 -23.99
CA ALA A 71 -3.73 2.59 -24.28
C ALA A 71 -5.01 3.41 -24.60
N ALA A 72 -5.96 2.85 -25.38
CA ALA A 72 -7.21 3.55 -25.70
C ALA A 72 -8.11 3.71 -24.48
N ARG A 73 -8.16 2.72 -23.59
CA ARG A 73 -8.88 2.84 -22.30
C ARG A 73 -8.27 3.91 -21.39
N ALA A 74 -6.94 3.99 -21.32
CA ALA A 74 -6.25 5.03 -20.57
C ALA A 74 -6.49 6.42 -21.18
N ALA A 75 -6.44 6.56 -22.50
CA ALA A 75 -6.73 7.81 -23.21
C ALA A 75 -8.20 8.25 -23.00
N LEU A 76 -9.14 7.31 -23.04
CA LEU A 76 -10.56 7.59 -22.76
C LEU A 76 -10.75 8.10 -21.32
N GLY A 77 -10.09 7.46 -20.34
CA GLY A 77 -10.13 7.90 -18.93
C GLY A 77 -9.58 9.32 -18.74
N LEU A 78 -8.47 9.65 -19.40
CA LEU A 78 -7.91 11.01 -19.38
C LEU A 78 -8.84 12.03 -20.06
N LEU A 79 -9.46 11.66 -21.17
CA LEU A 79 -10.39 12.53 -21.87
C LEU A 79 -11.63 12.80 -21.02
N VAL A 80 -12.20 11.79 -20.38
CA VAL A 80 -13.32 11.95 -19.44
C VAL A 80 -12.93 12.87 -18.29
N LEU A 81 -11.74 12.72 -17.72
CA LEU A 81 -11.24 13.58 -16.64
C LEU A 81 -11.12 15.04 -17.09
N LEU A 82 -10.58 15.28 -18.29
CA LEU A 82 -10.48 16.63 -18.88
C LEU A 82 -11.85 17.24 -19.17
N LEU A 83 -12.81 16.45 -19.66
CA LEU A 83 -14.17 16.90 -19.88
C LEU A 83 -14.87 17.25 -18.56
N LEU A 84 -14.73 16.43 -17.53
CA LEU A 84 -15.27 16.73 -16.20
C LEU A 84 -14.65 18.01 -15.62
N TRP A 85 -13.34 18.22 -15.78
CA TRP A 85 -12.69 19.46 -15.38
C TRP A 85 -13.23 20.66 -16.15
N GLN A 86 -13.36 20.55 -17.49
CA GLN A 86 -13.91 21.63 -18.31
C GLN A 86 -15.36 21.98 -17.94
N ILE A 87 -16.21 20.95 -17.72
CA ILE A 87 -17.61 21.15 -17.30
C ILE A 87 -17.64 21.79 -15.91
N GLY A 88 -16.82 21.32 -14.97
CA GLY A 88 -16.72 21.90 -13.63
C GLY A 88 -16.30 23.38 -13.67
N ALA A 89 -15.29 23.71 -14.46
CA ALA A 89 -14.87 25.11 -14.65
C ALA A 89 -15.98 25.96 -15.28
N TRP A 90 -16.69 25.42 -16.28
CA TRP A 90 -17.79 26.11 -16.94
C TRP A 90 -18.98 26.38 -16.00
N LEU A 91 -19.36 25.38 -15.18
CA LEU A 91 -20.42 25.55 -14.16
C LEU A 91 -20.02 26.60 -13.13
N LEU A 92 -18.77 26.59 -12.69
CA LEU A 92 -18.27 27.53 -11.69
C LEU A 92 -18.20 28.97 -12.24
N GLN A 93 -17.96 29.15 -13.54
CA GLN A 93 -17.97 30.45 -14.20
C GLN A 93 -19.32 31.16 -14.11
N GLN A 94 -20.43 30.44 -13.99
CA GLN A 94 -21.78 31.01 -13.85
C GLN A 94 -21.94 31.79 -12.55
N THR A 95 -21.19 31.40 -11.51
CA THR A 95 -21.23 32.04 -10.18
C THR A 95 -20.02 32.93 -9.90
N MET A 96 -18.85 32.57 -10.46
CA MET A 96 -17.57 33.26 -10.23
C MET A 96 -16.82 33.47 -11.54
N PRO A 97 -16.71 34.68 -12.06
CA PRO A 97 -16.00 34.96 -13.33
C PRO A 97 -14.53 34.52 -13.32
N ILE A 98 -13.87 34.55 -12.14
CA ILE A 98 -12.48 34.10 -11.93
C ILE A 98 -12.29 32.62 -12.32
N ALA A 99 -13.33 31.81 -12.26
CA ALA A 99 -13.27 30.38 -12.60
C ALA A 99 -12.89 30.15 -14.07
N SER A 100 -13.03 31.13 -14.93
CA SER A 100 -12.53 31.07 -16.32
C SER A 100 -11.01 30.82 -16.39
N LEU A 101 -10.25 31.34 -15.44
CA LEU A 101 -8.81 31.18 -15.34
C LEU A 101 -8.38 29.79 -14.83
N LEU A 102 -9.32 29.04 -14.24
CA LEU A 102 -9.10 27.66 -13.76
C LEU A 102 -9.40 26.61 -14.82
N ALA A 103 -9.89 27.02 -16.00
CA ALA A 103 -10.20 26.11 -17.11
C ALA A 103 -8.93 25.45 -17.68
N PRO A 104 -9.04 24.27 -18.30
CA PRO A 104 -7.89 23.53 -18.85
C PRO A 104 -7.04 24.35 -19.83
N TRP A 105 -7.66 25.10 -20.74
CA TRP A 105 -6.93 25.84 -21.75
C TRP A 105 -6.00 26.92 -21.20
N PRO A 106 -6.43 27.87 -20.34
CA PRO A 106 -5.53 28.81 -19.67
C PRO A 106 -4.44 28.13 -18.86
N THR A 107 -4.79 27.01 -18.17
CA THR A 107 -3.86 26.22 -17.38
C THR A 107 -2.72 25.64 -18.22
N PHE A 108 -3.02 25.01 -19.36
CA PHE A 108 -2.00 24.46 -20.26
C PHE A 108 -1.14 25.54 -20.89
N LYS A 109 -1.72 26.69 -21.24
CA LYS A 109 -0.97 27.83 -21.74
C LYS A 109 0.00 28.36 -20.71
N SER A 110 -0.45 28.55 -19.45
CA SER A 110 0.39 28.97 -18.33
C SER A 110 1.48 27.95 -18.02
N LEU A 111 1.16 26.65 -18.07
CA LEU A 111 2.15 25.59 -17.87
C LEU A 111 3.27 25.66 -18.93
N GLY A 112 2.92 25.82 -20.20
CA GLY A 112 3.91 25.98 -21.27
C GLY A 112 4.81 27.17 -21.06
N TRP A 113 4.25 28.30 -20.63
CA TRP A 113 5.01 29.51 -20.31
C TRP A 113 5.94 29.32 -19.11
N LEU A 114 5.45 28.72 -18.01
CA LEU A 114 6.22 28.44 -16.80
C LEU A 114 7.41 27.51 -17.07
N LEU A 115 7.22 26.49 -17.91
CA LEU A 115 8.30 25.59 -18.31
C LEU A 115 9.34 26.28 -19.18
N GLY A 116 8.90 27.17 -20.08
CA GLY A 116 9.78 27.92 -20.97
C GLY A 116 10.53 29.08 -20.30
N SER A 117 9.90 29.75 -19.31
CA SER A 117 10.49 30.87 -18.59
C SER A 117 11.59 30.48 -17.59
N GLY A 118 11.70 29.22 -17.26
CA GLY A 118 12.67 28.73 -16.29
C GLY A 118 12.33 28.99 -14.81
N GLN A 119 11.30 29.78 -14.50
CA GLN A 119 10.95 30.15 -13.14
C GLN A 119 10.62 28.94 -12.25
N LEU A 120 9.96 27.93 -12.81
CA LEU A 120 9.53 26.76 -12.08
C LEU A 120 10.71 25.88 -11.63
N TRP A 121 11.81 25.86 -12.38
CA TRP A 121 12.91 24.92 -12.14
C TRP A 121 13.63 25.12 -10.81
N ALA A 122 13.76 26.37 -10.35
CA ALA A 122 14.36 26.67 -9.05
C ALA A 122 13.51 26.07 -7.91
N HIS A 123 12.17 26.13 -8.03
CA HIS A 123 11.24 25.55 -7.06
C HIS A 123 11.24 24.01 -7.12
N VAL A 124 11.29 23.44 -8.31
CA VAL A 124 11.41 21.99 -8.53
C VAL A 124 12.65 21.41 -7.87
N LEU A 125 13.80 22.05 -8.11
CA LEU A 125 15.07 21.59 -7.52
C LEU A 125 15.06 21.65 -6.00
N ALA A 126 14.51 22.72 -5.41
CA ALA A 126 14.39 22.85 -3.95
C ALA A 126 13.50 21.75 -3.38
N SER A 127 12.34 21.49 -3.99
CA SER A 127 11.42 20.42 -3.57
C SER A 127 12.04 19.03 -3.70
N LEU A 128 12.71 18.73 -4.81
CA LEU A 128 13.40 17.45 -5.03
C LEU A 128 14.55 17.24 -4.04
N GLN A 129 15.33 18.28 -3.75
CA GLN A 129 16.37 18.22 -2.72
C GLN A 129 15.79 17.85 -1.37
N ARG A 130 14.69 18.48 -0.93
CA ARG A 130 14.01 18.19 0.34
C ARG A 130 13.50 16.75 0.39
N VAL A 131 12.86 16.29 -0.66
CA VAL A 131 12.41 14.90 -0.79
C VAL A 131 13.57 13.93 -0.67
N LEU A 132 14.69 14.21 -1.34
CA LEU A 132 15.87 13.34 -1.30
C LEU A 132 16.48 13.29 0.12
N VAL A 133 16.71 14.45 0.73
CA VAL A 133 17.28 14.54 2.08
C VAL A 133 16.36 13.84 3.10
N GLY A 134 15.06 14.15 3.11
CA GLY A 134 14.10 13.52 4.03
C GLY A 134 14.06 11.99 3.88
N ARG A 135 14.16 11.48 2.65
CA ARG A 135 14.20 10.03 2.37
C ARG A 135 15.50 9.37 2.82
N VAL A 136 16.64 10.02 2.59
CA VAL A 136 17.95 9.51 3.07
C VAL A 136 17.95 9.43 4.58
N LEU A 137 17.50 10.46 5.28
CA LEU A 137 17.36 10.46 6.74
C LEU A 137 16.41 9.35 7.22
N ALA A 138 15.27 9.20 6.52
CA ALA A 138 14.31 8.14 6.84
C ALA A 138 14.88 6.73 6.61
N LEU A 139 15.74 6.51 5.62
CA LEU A 139 16.46 5.25 5.44
C LEU A 139 17.45 4.99 6.57
N VAL A 140 18.23 6.01 6.92
CA VAL A 140 19.25 5.91 8.00
C VAL A 140 18.60 5.58 9.35
N ILE A 141 17.40 6.05 9.61
CA ILE A 141 16.66 5.79 10.85
C ILE A 141 15.78 4.54 10.73
N GLY A 142 15.01 4.43 9.66
CA GLY A 142 13.97 3.41 9.48
C GLY A 142 14.52 2.00 9.25
N VAL A 143 15.67 1.87 8.55
CA VAL A 143 16.27 0.55 8.32
C VAL A 143 16.83 -0.04 9.62
N PRO A 144 17.66 0.66 10.42
CA PRO A 144 18.13 0.12 11.70
C PRO A 144 16.99 -0.20 12.68
N LEU A 145 16.00 0.69 12.79
CA LEU A 145 14.82 0.42 13.62
C LEU A 145 14.04 -0.80 13.14
N GLY A 146 13.83 -0.92 11.84
CA GLY A 146 13.16 -2.08 11.25
C GLY A 146 13.91 -3.39 11.46
N LEU A 147 15.24 -3.38 11.35
CA LEU A 147 16.09 -4.54 11.66
C LEU A 147 15.99 -4.94 13.13
N LEU A 148 16.01 -3.97 14.05
CA LEU A 148 15.89 -4.20 15.48
C LEU A 148 14.54 -4.83 15.84
N ILE A 149 13.45 -4.27 15.35
CA ILE A 149 12.08 -4.73 15.61
C ILE A 149 11.84 -6.10 14.95
N GLY A 150 12.30 -6.29 13.72
CA GLY A 150 12.15 -7.55 13.00
C GLY A 150 12.86 -8.73 13.64
N ARG A 151 13.99 -8.47 14.32
CA ARG A 151 14.80 -9.50 14.98
C ARG A 151 14.24 -9.95 16.34
N SER A 152 13.48 -9.12 17.05
CA SER A 152 13.03 -9.40 18.42
C SER A 152 11.52 -9.22 18.57
N ARG A 153 10.82 -10.33 18.85
CA ARG A 153 9.38 -10.31 19.16
C ARG A 153 9.08 -9.49 20.42
N ALA A 154 9.99 -9.50 21.40
CA ALA A 154 9.81 -8.71 22.62
C ALA A 154 9.85 -7.21 22.35
N VAL A 155 10.78 -6.74 21.50
CA VAL A 155 10.85 -5.33 21.08
C VAL A 155 9.60 -4.94 20.31
N GLU A 156 9.13 -5.80 19.41
CA GLU A 156 7.91 -5.55 18.65
C GLU A 156 6.69 -5.39 19.55
N GLN A 157 6.49 -6.33 20.50
CA GLN A 157 5.36 -6.29 21.43
C GLN A 157 5.41 -5.05 22.32
N ALA A 158 6.62 -4.67 22.77
CA ALA A 158 6.81 -3.49 23.60
C ALA A 158 6.58 -2.18 22.85
N THR A 159 6.96 -2.11 21.57
CA THR A 159 6.94 -0.85 20.80
C THR A 159 5.76 -0.75 19.82
N GLY A 160 5.13 -1.87 19.48
CA GLY A 160 4.10 -1.93 18.44
C GLY A 160 2.92 -0.99 18.66
N GLY A 161 2.41 -0.92 19.89
CA GLY A 161 1.33 0.00 20.25
C GLY A 161 1.72 1.48 20.12
N ALA A 162 2.91 1.83 20.60
CA ALA A 162 3.43 3.19 20.50
C ALA A 162 3.66 3.61 19.04
N PHE A 163 4.25 2.74 18.23
CA PHE A 163 4.47 3.02 16.79
C PHE A 163 3.16 3.10 16.02
N GLN A 164 2.17 2.26 16.34
CA GLN A 164 0.84 2.34 15.74
C GLN A 164 0.19 3.69 16.04
N LEU A 165 0.29 4.17 17.26
CA LEU A 165 -0.25 5.46 17.67
C LEU A 165 0.47 6.62 16.96
N LEU A 166 1.81 6.64 17.00
CA LEU A 166 2.62 7.67 16.35
C LEU A 166 2.37 7.75 14.84
N ARG A 167 2.17 6.61 14.17
CA ARG A 167 1.86 6.56 12.74
C ARG A 167 0.50 7.14 12.38
N MET A 168 -0.48 7.09 13.32
CA MET A 168 -1.81 7.65 13.12
C MET A 168 -1.83 9.17 13.25
N ILE A 169 -0.83 9.77 13.90
CA ILE A 169 -0.72 11.22 14.00
C ILE A 169 -0.24 11.76 12.64
N SER A 170 -1.01 12.72 12.09
CA SER A 170 -0.60 13.38 10.86
C SER A 170 0.76 14.08 11.03
N PRO A 171 1.72 13.88 10.12
CA PRO A 171 3.00 14.60 10.17
C PRO A 171 2.83 16.11 10.23
N LEU A 172 1.82 16.66 9.58
CA LEU A 172 1.55 18.09 9.55
C LEU A 172 1.11 18.65 10.92
N SER A 173 0.52 17.81 11.78
CA SER A 173 0.15 18.24 13.14
C SER A 173 1.36 18.58 14.01
N TRP A 174 2.54 18.05 13.66
CA TRP A 174 3.80 18.37 14.33
C TRP A 174 4.40 19.72 13.88
N MET A 175 3.89 20.31 12.78
CA MET A 175 4.48 21.51 12.16
C MET A 175 4.71 22.65 13.16
N PRO A 176 3.74 23.07 14.02
CA PRO A 176 3.96 24.16 14.97
C PRO A 176 5.09 23.87 15.94
N ILE A 177 5.15 22.65 16.47
CA ILE A 177 6.17 22.22 17.43
C ILE A 177 7.55 22.21 16.77
N VAL A 178 7.62 21.65 15.56
CA VAL A 178 8.88 21.50 14.82
C VAL A 178 9.45 22.84 14.39
N VAL A 179 8.58 23.79 14.00
CA VAL A 179 8.99 25.17 13.70
C VAL A 179 9.47 25.90 14.95
N MET A 180 8.87 25.66 16.11
CA MET A 180 9.35 26.22 17.38
C MET A 180 10.74 25.68 17.76
N LEU A 181 11.04 24.42 17.45
CA LEU A 181 12.30 23.77 17.80
C LEU A 181 13.43 24.10 16.82
N PHE A 182 13.17 24.10 15.53
CA PHE A 182 14.17 24.23 14.48
C PHE A 182 14.16 25.60 13.78
N GLY A 183 13.21 26.46 14.11
CA GLY A 183 13.03 27.71 13.42
C GLY A 183 12.32 27.57 12.08
N VAL A 184 12.22 28.70 11.35
CA VAL A 184 11.65 28.75 10.00
C VAL A 184 12.71 28.36 8.98
N GLY A 185 12.38 27.55 7.98
CA GLY A 185 13.29 27.13 6.92
C GLY A 185 13.18 25.66 6.54
N ASP A 186 14.27 25.09 6.04
CA ASP A 186 14.29 23.72 5.51
C ASP A 186 14.29 22.64 6.60
N ALA A 187 14.85 22.92 7.78
CA ALA A 187 15.01 21.94 8.85
C ALA A 187 13.67 21.33 9.34
N PRO A 188 12.60 22.12 9.61
CA PRO A 188 11.27 21.56 9.88
C PRO A 188 10.76 20.63 8.80
N ILE A 189 10.97 20.99 7.54
CA ILE A 189 10.50 20.18 6.40
C ILE A 189 11.24 18.86 6.35
N TYR A 190 12.58 18.86 6.50
CA TYR A 190 13.36 17.62 6.57
C TYR A 190 12.88 16.70 7.68
N PHE A 191 12.59 17.24 8.87
CA PHE A 191 12.05 16.47 9.98
C PHE A 191 10.70 15.83 9.63
N LEU A 192 9.76 16.61 9.11
CA LEU A 192 8.40 16.13 8.79
C LEU A 192 8.39 15.10 7.67
N LEU A 193 9.20 15.30 6.63
CA LEU A 193 9.35 14.32 5.55
C LEU A 193 10.01 13.04 6.05
N THR A 194 11.02 13.14 6.91
CA THR A 194 11.67 12.01 7.56
C THR A 194 10.69 11.24 8.42
N PHE A 195 9.94 11.95 9.29
CA PHE A 195 8.93 11.35 10.16
C PHE A 195 7.86 10.61 9.35
N ALA A 196 7.40 11.18 8.24
CA ALA A 196 6.43 10.54 7.35
C ALA A 196 6.99 9.28 6.66
N ALA A 197 8.25 9.32 6.23
CA ALA A 197 8.89 8.27 5.45
C ALA A 197 9.43 7.10 6.30
N VAL A 198 9.77 7.33 7.57
CA VAL A 198 10.34 6.31 8.46
C VAL A 198 9.41 5.10 8.61
N TRP A 199 8.11 5.30 8.75
CA TRP A 199 7.15 4.24 9.02
C TRP A 199 7.07 3.17 7.94
N PRO A 200 6.85 3.49 6.67
CA PRO A 200 6.80 2.48 5.61
C PRO A 200 8.15 1.77 5.44
N ILE A 201 9.27 2.47 5.60
CA ILE A 201 10.61 1.88 5.51
C ILE A 201 10.84 0.90 6.66
N MET A 202 10.59 1.32 7.89
CA MET A 202 10.77 0.52 9.10
C MET A 202 9.90 -0.75 9.09
N LEU A 203 8.60 -0.61 8.76
CA LEU A 203 7.67 -1.73 8.77
C LEU A 203 8.00 -2.76 7.68
N ASN A 204 8.33 -2.32 6.46
CA ASN A 204 8.75 -3.23 5.40
C ASN A 204 10.08 -3.90 5.73
N THR A 205 11.04 -3.19 6.31
CA THR A 205 12.31 -3.76 6.76
C THR A 205 12.08 -4.82 7.83
N SER A 206 11.25 -4.53 8.84
CA SER A 206 10.89 -5.49 9.90
C SER A 206 10.20 -6.73 9.34
N ALA A 207 9.25 -6.55 8.41
CA ALA A 207 8.61 -7.67 7.70
C ALA A 207 9.65 -8.51 6.93
N GLY A 208 10.59 -7.86 6.25
CA GLY A 208 11.65 -8.54 5.51
C GLY A 208 12.56 -9.39 6.41
N VAL A 209 12.89 -8.92 7.61
CA VAL A 209 13.70 -9.72 8.57
C VAL A 209 12.98 -11.00 8.96
N ARG A 210 11.66 -10.98 9.09
CA ARG A 210 10.84 -12.13 9.50
C ARG A 210 10.65 -13.17 8.39
N THR A 211 10.83 -12.79 7.14
CA THR A 211 10.75 -13.71 6.01
C THR A 211 12.06 -14.45 5.75
N ILE A 212 13.12 -14.16 6.49
CA ILE A 212 14.40 -14.86 6.36
C ILE A 212 14.23 -16.30 6.86
N ASP A 213 14.61 -17.28 6.02
CA ASP A 213 14.61 -18.70 6.40
C ASP A 213 15.58 -18.92 7.57
N PRO A 214 15.11 -19.52 8.69
CA PRO A 214 15.94 -19.83 9.85
C PRO A 214 17.17 -20.68 9.49
N ASN A 215 17.11 -21.51 8.44
CA ASN A 215 18.22 -22.35 8.00
C ASN A 215 19.43 -21.52 7.56
N TRP A 216 19.24 -20.37 6.93
CA TRP A 216 20.35 -19.47 6.57
C TRP A 216 21.05 -18.87 7.81
N LEU A 217 20.26 -18.57 8.85
CA LEU A 217 20.81 -18.08 10.11
C LEU A 217 21.60 -19.17 10.86
N GLN A 218 21.08 -20.40 10.84
CA GLN A 218 21.76 -21.56 11.43
C GLN A 218 23.05 -21.90 10.67
N LEU A 219 23.03 -21.88 9.33
CA LEU A 219 24.21 -22.10 8.50
C LEU A 219 25.30 -21.07 8.82
N GLY A 220 24.96 -19.81 8.90
CA GLY A 220 25.90 -18.75 9.28
C GLY A 220 26.49 -18.97 10.69
N ALA A 221 25.67 -19.39 11.64
CA ALA A 221 26.13 -19.73 12.99
C ALA A 221 27.07 -20.95 12.99
N SER A 222 26.79 -21.98 12.20
CA SER A 222 27.63 -23.18 12.04
C SER A 222 28.99 -22.86 11.42
N LEU A 223 29.05 -21.85 10.56
CA LEU A 223 30.28 -21.33 9.97
C LEU A 223 31.01 -20.33 10.91
N SER A 224 30.60 -20.23 12.17
CA SER A 224 31.16 -19.29 13.16
C SER A 224 31.16 -17.82 12.71
N ALA A 225 30.17 -17.44 11.88
CA ALA A 225 30.03 -16.06 11.40
C ALA A 225 29.79 -15.09 12.56
N THR A 226 30.54 -14.01 12.57
CA THR A 226 30.37 -12.92 13.54
C THR A 226 29.03 -12.24 13.34
N ARG A 227 28.52 -11.51 14.34
CA ARG A 227 27.25 -10.75 14.24
C ARG A 227 27.26 -9.74 13.09
N VAL A 228 28.41 -9.14 12.80
CA VAL A 228 28.57 -8.17 11.71
C VAL A 228 28.52 -8.88 10.35
N GLU A 229 29.19 -10.01 10.22
CA GLU A 229 29.16 -10.81 8.98
C GLU A 229 27.77 -11.35 8.70
N MET A 230 27.07 -11.87 9.71
CA MET A 230 25.70 -12.31 9.62
C MET A 230 24.80 -11.17 9.13
N LEU A 231 24.92 -9.97 9.72
CA LEU A 231 24.15 -8.79 9.32
C LEU A 231 24.47 -8.39 7.87
N ALA A 232 25.75 -8.25 7.53
CA ALA A 232 26.19 -7.69 6.24
C ALA A 232 26.00 -8.67 5.08
N ARG A 233 26.24 -9.98 5.29
CA ARG A 233 26.27 -10.99 4.21
C ARG A 233 24.97 -11.80 4.08
N VAL A 234 24.17 -11.88 5.14
CA VAL A 234 22.92 -12.67 5.15
C VAL A 234 21.70 -11.77 5.28
N ILE A 235 21.60 -10.99 6.35
CA ILE A 235 20.39 -10.25 6.70
C ILE A 235 20.17 -9.09 5.73
N ILE A 236 21.16 -8.20 5.55
CA ILE A 236 20.99 -7.01 4.68
C ILE A 236 20.65 -7.42 3.24
N PRO A 237 21.36 -8.35 2.57
CA PRO A 237 20.99 -8.76 1.21
C PRO A 237 19.61 -9.41 1.10
N ALA A 238 19.19 -10.19 2.10
CA ALA A 238 17.88 -10.82 2.14
C ALA A 238 16.75 -9.78 2.30
N VAL A 239 16.96 -8.76 3.12
CA VAL A 239 15.95 -7.75 3.44
C VAL A 239 15.90 -6.61 2.41
N LEU A 240 16.92 -6.47 1.57
CA LEU A 240 17.06 -5.32 0.65
C LEU A 240 15.84 -5.13 -0.28
N GLY A 241 15.22 -6.22 -0.75
CA GLY A 241 13.98 -6.15 -1.53
C GLY A 241 12.81 -5.49 -0.77
N HIS A 242 12.69 -5.82 0.51
CA HIS A 242 11.67 -5.23 1.40
C HIS A 242 11.97 -3.76 1.71
N VAL A 243 13.25 -3.41 1.94
CA VAL A 243 13.68 -2.02 2.12
C VAL A 243 13.34 -1.18 0.89
N LEU A 244 13.61 -1.67 -0.32
CA LEU A 244 13.26 -0.99 -1.56
C LEU A 244 11.74 -0.84 -1.74
N THR A 245 10.96 -1.83 -1.31
CA THR A 245 9.49 -1.72 -1.27
C THR A 245 9.03 -0.64 -0.31
N GLY A 246 9.58 -0.60 0.91
CA GLY A 246 9.32 0.45 1.89
C GLY A 246 9.69 1.84 1.38
N LEU A 247 10.86 1.97 0.74
CA LEU A 247 11.32 3.21 0.13
C LEU A 247 10.39 3.70 -0.99
N ARG A 248 9.87 2.79 -1.80
CA ARG A 248 8.90 3.10 -2.85
C ARG A 248 7.59 3.63 -2.26
N LEU A 249 7.06 2.97 -1.22
CA LEU A 249 5.84 3.42 -0.54
C LEU A 249 6.04 4.80 0.11
N ALA A 250 7.22 5.05 0.66
CA ALA A 250 7.59 6.33 1.25
C ALA A 250 7.55 7.49 0.25
N ILE A 251 7.84 7.26 -1.06
CA ILE A 251 7.80 8.32 -2.09
C ILE A 251 6.41 8.96 -2.16
N GLY A 252 5.35 8.15 -2.23
CA GLY A 252 3.98 8.67 -2.31
C GLY A 252 3.59 9.47 -1.07
N ILE A 253 3.94 8.98 0.12
CA ILE A 253 3.62 9.66 1.39
C ILE A 253 4.38 10.98 1.51
N VAL A 254 5.69 10.96 1.24
CA VAL A 254 6.55 12.16 1.28
C VAL A 254 6.05 13.22 0.31
N TRP A 255 5.62 12.82 -0.90
CA TRP A 255 5.11 13.75 -1.90
C TRP A 255 3.84 14.47 -1.45
N ILE A 256 2.91 13.75 -0.81
CA ILE A 256 1.67 14.33 -0.27
C ILE A 256 1.97 15.31 0.88
N VAL A 257 2.95 14.99 1.73
CA VAL A 257 3.31 15.82 2.90
C VAL A 257 4.16 17.02 2.49
N LEU A 258 4.99 16.92 1.42
CA LEU A 258 5.91 17.96 0.98
C LEU A 258 5.22 19.28 0.69
N VAL A 259 4.18 19.27 -0.13
CA VAL A 259 3.52 20.48 -0.63
C VAL A 259 2.96 21.34 0.50
N PRO A 260 2.16 20.80 1.44
CA PRO A 260 1.70 21.57 2.60
C PRO A 260 2.83 22.05 3.52
N CYS A 261 3.90 21.27 3.68
CA CYS A 261 5.06 21.71 4.46
C CYS A 261 5.77 22.89 3.82
N GLU A 262 5.89 22.92 2.50
CA GLU A 262 6.50 24.03 1.76
C GLU A 262 5.62 25.28 1.70
N MET A 263 4.32 25.15 1.94
CA MET A 263 3.43 26.31 2.07
C MET A 263 3.67 27.08 3.36
N LEU A 264 4.32 26.49 4.36
CA LEU A 264 4.50 27.06 5.69
C LEU A 264 6.00 27.21 6.03
N GLY A 265 6.57 28.36 5.76
CA GLY A 265 7.88 28.70 6.34
C GLY A 265 9.10 28.61 5.43
N VAL A 266 8.94 28.56 4.12
CA VAL A 266 10.06 28.64 3.16
C VAL A 266 9.75 29.62 2.03
N SER A 267 10.81 30.12 1.38
CA SER A 267 10.72 31.08 0.26
C SER A 267 10.94 30.45 -1.12
N LYS A 268 11.13 29.13 -1.19
CA LYS A 268 11.35 28.37 -2.42
C LYS A 268 10.73 26.97 -2.27
N GLY A 269 10.24 26.42 -3.36
CA GLY A 269 9.61 25.10 -3.41
C GLY A 269 8.29 25.14 -4.17
N LEU A 270 7.79 23.96 -4.58
CA LEU A 270 6.54 23.87 -5.35
C LEU A 270 5.32 24.29 -4.51
N GLY A 271 5.30 23.94 -3.20
CA GLY A 271 4.25 24.39 -2.30
C GLY A 271 4.29 25.90 -2.07
N TYR A 272 5.47 26.50 -1.91
CA TYR A 272 5.64 27.95 -1.86
C TYR A 272 5.13 28.60 -3.15
N PHE A 273 5.44 28.06 -4.31
CA PHE A 273 5.00 28.58 -5.59
C PHE A 273 3.48 28.61 -5.73
N ILE A 274 2.77 27.63 -5.17
CA ILE A 274 1.29 27.64 -5.08
C ILE A 274 0.80 28.86 -4.26
N LEU A 275 1.41 29.13 -3.09
CA LEU A 275 1.05 30.29 -2.28
C LEU A 275 1.34 31.60 -3.00
N ASP A 276 2.51 31.75 -3.57
CA ASP A 276 2.95 32.93 -4.27
C ASP A 276 2.02 33.27 -5.47
N THR A 277 1.64 32.24 -6.26
CA THR A 277 0.69 32.42 -7.38
C THR A 277 -0.72 32.77 -6.89
N ARG A 278 -1.15 32.20 -5.76
CA ARG A 278 -2.43 32.54 -5.11
C ARG A 278 -2.43 34.00 -4.66
N ASP A 279 -1.38 34.42 -3.98
CA ASP A 279 -1.29 35.78 -3.40
C ASP A 279 -1.17 36.84 -4.50
N ARG A 280 -0.59 36.51 -5.64
CA ARG A 280 -0.56 37.34 -6.87
C ARG A 280 -1.86 37.26 -7.68
N LEU A 281 -2.85 36.46 -7.26
CA LEU A 281 -4.11 36.22 -7.98
C LEU A 281 -3.91 35.63 -9.38
N ALA A 282 -2.77 34.98 -9.64
CA ALA A 282 -2.43 34.33 -10.89
C ALA A 282 -3.00 32.91 -10.99
N TYR A 283 -4.33 32.81 -10.99
CA TYR A 283 -5.05 31.53 -10.85
C TYR A 283 -4.74 30.51 -11.95
N SER A 284 -4.44 30.93 -13.18
CA SER A 284 -4.05 30.02 -14.25
C SER A 284 -2.64 29.42 -14.01
N GLU A 285 -1.72 30.20 -13.43
CA GLU A 285 -0.40 29.72 -13.03
C GLU A 285 -0.50 28.79 -11.81
N LEU A 286 -1.40 29.11 -10.85
CA LEU A 286 -1.69 28.24 -9.70
C LEU A 286 -2.17 26.87 -10.16
N MET A 287 -3.16 26.82 -11.06
CA MET A 287 -3.66 25.54 -11.60
C MET A 287 -2.59 24.81 -12.41
N ALA A 288 -1.75 25.53 -13.15
CA ALA A 288 -0.62 24.96 -13.85
C ALA A 288 0.40 24.34 -12.88
N ALA A 289 0.69 25.00 -11.76
CA ALA A 289 1.56 24.47 -10.71
C ALA A 289 0.98 23.19 -10.07
N VAL A 290 -0.30 23.17 -9.73
CA VAL A 290 -0.98 21.98 -9.18
C VAL A 290 -0.92 20.81 -10.16
N LEU A 291 -1.21 21.05 -11.46
CA LEU A 291 -1.13 20.04 -12.49
C LEU A 291 0.32 19.52 -12.65
N PHE A 292 1.29 20.42 -12.64
CA PHE A 292 2.70 20.06 -12.76
C PHE A 292 3.19 19.23 -11.57
N ILE A 293 2.79 19.56 -10.34
CA ILE A 293 3.10 18.80 -9.12
C ILE A 293 2.54 17.38 -9.23
N GLY A 294 1.29 17.24 -9.70
CA GLY A 294 0.69 15.92 -9.93
C GLY A 294 1.45 15.10 -10.97
N LEU A 295 1.84 15.74 -12.09
CA LEU A 295 2.60 15.10 -13.16
C LEU A 295 4.01 14.69 -12.67
N LEU A 296 4.70 15.55 -11.95
CA LEU A 296 6.02 15.28 -11.39
C LEU A 296 5.97 14.14 -10.36
N GLY A 297 4.98 14.14 -9.48
CA GLY A 297 4.75 13.05 -8.52
C GLY A 297 4.49 11.71 -9.22
N TRP A 298 3.65 11.69 -10.25
CA TRP A 298 3.41 10.51 -11.07
C TRP A 298 4.69 10.02 -11.79
N LEU A 299 5.49 10.94 -12.30
CA LEU A 299 6.77 10.62 -12.98
C LEU A 299 7.75 9.99 -11.99
N LEU A 300 7.92 10.58 -10.81
CA LEU A 300 8.80 10.07 -9.75
C LEU A 300 8.38 8.68 -9.27
N ASP A 301 7.08 8.46 -9.03
CA ASP A 301 6.56 7.14 -8.64
C ASP A 301 6.73 6.11 -9.78
N SER A 302 6.51 6.52 -11.03
CA SER A 302 6.69 5.65 -12.20
C SER A 302 8.16 5.26 -12.39
N LEU A 303 9.08 6.20 -12.19
CA LEU A 303 10.52 5.95 -12.22
C LEU A 303 10.94 4.98 -11.11
N ALA A 304 10.45 5.20 -9.90
CA ALA A 304 10.71 4.31 -8.76
C ALA A 304 10.20 2.89 -9.01
N ARG A 305 9.00 2.74 -9.61
CA ARG A 305 8.47 1.43 -10.01
C ARG A 305 9.35 0.72 -11.04
N ARG A 306 9.84 1.46 -12.03
CA ARG A 306 10.72 0.89 -13.08
C ARG A 306 12.06 0.45 -12.51
N LEU A 307 12.67 1.26 -11.65
CA LEU A 307 13.92 0.94 -10.97
C LEU A 307 13.78 -0.29 -10.07
N HIS A 308 12.71 -0.35 -9.28
CA HIS A 308 12.42 -1.48 -8.41
C HIS A 308 12.24 -2.79 -9.23
N LYS A 309 11.48 -2.75 -10.33
CA LYS A 309 11.29 -3.92 -11.20
C LYS A 309 12.61 -4.41 -11.80
N ARG A 310 13.44 -3.52 -12.34
CA ARG A 310 14.75 -3.89 -12.92
C ARG A 310 15.65 -4.59 -11.90
N TRP A 311 15.65 -4.09 -10.66
CA TRP A 311 16.46 -4.67 -9.60
C TRP A 311 15.93 -6.03 -9.13
N ALA A 312 14.61 -6.21 -9.05
CA ALA A 312 13.99 -7.48 -8.68
C ALA A 312 14.26 -8.58 -9.73
N HIS A 313 14.26 -8.27 -11.03
CA HIS A 313 14.53 -9.23 -12.10
C HIS A 313 16.03 -9.54 -12.28
N GLY A 314 16.93 -8.69 -11.82
CA GLY A 314 18.39 -8.95 -11.92
C GLY A 314 18.92 -9.93 -10.87
N LYS A 315 18.07 -10.44 -9.96
CA LYS A 315 18.44 -11.43 -8.92
C LYS A 315 17.75 -12.78 -9.08
N ALA A 316 16.91 -12.97 -10.10
CA ALA A 316 16.39 -14.26 -10.54
C ALA A 316 17.29 -14.81 -11.65
#